data_ad544538438d9fd69f08dd7d62757ef2
#
_entry.id   ad544538438d9fd69f08dd7d62757ef2
#
_cell.length_a   1.000
_cell.length_b   1.000
_cell.length_c   1.000
_cell.angle_alpha   90.00
_cell.angle_beta   90.00
_cell.angle_gamma   90.00
#
_symmetry.space_group_name_H-M   'P 1'
#
loop_
_entity.id
_entity.type
_entity.pdbx_description
1 polymer ?
#
loop_
_entity_poly.entity_id
_entity_poly.type
_entity_poly.pdbx_seq_one_letter_code
_entity_poly.pdbx_strand_id
1 'polypeptide(L)'
;MPEYRRPKTTGGTYFFTVVTNCRQPILISEVMRHGLREGIIRAQRSLPFKIEAWVLLPDHLHCIWTLPEDDANFSARWAIIKRHVSKEANEIQLVRGTHPTGLALSDSRRKRKETTIWQRRFWEHLIRDEADFRRHLDYIHWNPVKHGYVTLAADWSFSTFHRFAKNGIYQKDWGGDVVVDKGDFDYGE
;
A
#
# COMPACT_ATOMS: atom_id res chain seq x y z
N MET A 1 3.03 -24.92 12.06
CA MET A 1 3.01 -23.65 11.32
C MET A 1 3.89 -22.68 12.05
N PRO A 2 4.87 -22.02 11.42
CA PRO A 2 5.65 -21.00 12.11
C PRO A 2 4.69 -19.90 12.59
N GLU A 3 4.67 -19.60 13.88
CA GLU A 3 3.97 -18.44 14.43
C GLU A 3 4.73 -17.18 13.99
N TYR A 4 4.34 -16.61 12.87
CA TYR A 4 4.84 -15.29 12.49
C TYR A 4 4.32 -14.26 13.50
N ARG A 5 5.21 -13.75 14.35
CA ARG A 5 4.93 -12.63 15.25
C ARG A 5 5.35 -11.33 14.58
N ARG A 6 4.41 -10.42 14.43
CA ARG A 6 4.67 -9.08 13.88
C ARG A 6 5.71 -8.35 14.72
N PRO A 7 6.74 -7.76 14.10
CA PRO A 7 7.66 -6.89 14.81
C PRO A 7 6.89 -5.71 15.43
N LYS A 8 7.15 -5.38 16.68
CA LYS A 8 6.55 -4.26 17.40
C LYS A 8 7.65 -3.36 17.93
N THR A 9 8.27 -2.61 17.04
CA THR A 9 9.29 -1.62 17.40
C THR A 9 8.62 -0.25 17.44
N THR A 10 8.62 0.41 18.60
CA THR A 10 8.12 1.78 18.75
C THR A 10 9.00 2.74 17.96
N GLY A 11 8.39 3.75 17.35
CA GLY A 11 9.10 4.70 16.48
C GLY A 11 9.63 4.09 15.18
N GLY A 12 9.32 2.81 14.90
CA GLY A 12 9.87 2.10 13.76
C GLY A 12 9.39 2.63 12.40
N THR A 13 10.26 2.49 11.42
CA THR A 13 9.94 2.69 10.01
C THR A 13 9.63 1.34 9.38
N TYR A 14 8.49 1.24 8.71
CA TYR A 14 8.00 -0.03 8.16
C TYR A 14 7.65 0.12 6.68
N PHE A 15 8.05 -0.87 5.90
CA PHE A 15 7.52 -1.08 4.54
C PHE A 15 6.28 -1.99 4.62
N PHE A 16 5.31 -1.73 3.76
CA PHE A 16 4.07 -2.51 3.68
C PHE A 16 3.73 -2.86 2.24
N THR A 17 3.18 -4.09 2.06
CA THR A 17 2.47 -4.51 0.86
C THR A 17 1.03 -4.83 1.23
N VAL A 18 0.08 -4.15 0.59
CA VAL A 18 -1.36 -4.32 0.84
C VAL A 18 -2.07 -4.64 -0.47
N VAL A 19 -2.68 -5.82 -0.52
CA VAL A 19 -3.22 -6.40 -1.74
C VAL A 19 -4.74 -6.47 -1.69
N THR A 20 -5.39 -6.29 -2.84
CA THR A 20 -6.83 -6.53 -2.98
C THR A 20 -7.15 -8.02 -2.93
N ASN A 21 -8.37 -8.35 -2.55
CA ASN A 21 -8.83 -9.74 -2.56
C ASN A 21 -8.85 -10.28 -4.00
N CYS A 22 -8.27 -11.47 -4.21
CA CYS A 22 -8.12 -12.07 -5.54
C CYS A 22 -7.39 -11.17 -6.55
N ARG A 23 -6.51 -10.29 -6.09
CA ARG A 23 -5.74 -9.34 -6.94
C ARG A 23 -6.60 -8.56 -7.93
N GLN A 24 -7.78 -8.10 -7.51
CA GLN A 24 -8.67 -7.35 -8.38
C GLN A 24 -8.09 -5.95 -8.70
N PRO A 25 -8.04 -5.55 -9.97
CA PRO A 25 -7.40 -4.30 -10.41
C PRO A 25 -8.31 -3.07 -10.22
N ILE A 26 -8.72 -2.78 -8.99
CA ILE A 26 -9.71 -1.74 -8.65
C ILE A 26 -9.13 -0.48 -8.01
N LEU A 27 -7.89 -0.54 -7.47
CA LEU A 27 -7.37 0.52 -6.60
C LEU A 27 -7.11 1.85 -7.30
N ILE A 28 -6.81 1.85 -8.60
CA ILE A 28 -6.55 3.07 -9.37
C ILE A 28 -7.83 3.78 -9.83
N SER A 29 -9.02 3.20 -9.60
CA SER A 29 -10.28 3.89 -9.88
C SER A 29 -10.43 5.13 -9.00
N GLU A 30 -11.15 6.15 -9.49
CA GLU A 30 -11.34 7.40 -8.77
C GLU A 30 -11.93 7.19 -7.38
N VAL A 31 -12.95 6.35 -7.27
CA VAL A 31 -13.62 5.99 -6.01
C VAL A 31 -12.63 5.42 -5.00
N MET A 32 -11.81 4.45 -5.42
CA MET A 32 -10.86 3.79 -4.53
C MET A 32 -9.72 4.72 -4.12
N ARG A 33 -9.26 5.57 -5.04
CA ARG A 33 -8.23 6.59 -4.73
C ARG A 33 -8.76 7.64 -3.76
N HIS A 34 -10.01 8.08 -3.93
CA HIS A 34 -10.67 9.00 -3.00
C HIS A 34 -10.80 8.36 -1.62
N GLY A 35 -11.35 7.15 -1.53
CA GLY A 35 -11.48 6.42 -0.27
C GLY A 35 -10.15 6.16 0.44
N LEU A 36 -9.07 5.87 -0.31
CA LEU A 36 -7.73 5.72 0.25
C LEU A 36 -7.23 7.04 0.85
N ARG A 37 -7.38 8.16 0.13
CA ARG A 37 -6.99 9.49 0.62
C ARG A 37 -7.70 9.84 1.92
N GLU A 38 -9.03 9.74 1.94
CA GLU A 38 -9.84 10.06 3.11
C GLU A 38 -9.56 9.09 4.28
N GLY A 39 -9.39 7.80 3.98
CA GLY A 39 -9.01 6.81 4.98
C GLY A 39 -7.66 7.09 5.63
N ILE A 40 -6.66 7.51 4.84
CA ILE A 40 -5.33 7.92 5.34
C ILE A 40 -5.44 9.17 6.22
N ILE A 41 -6.13 10.21 5.75
CA ILE A 41 -6.34 11.45 6.53
C ILE A 41 -7.00 11.14 7.87
N ARG A 42 -8.04 10.31 7.86
CA ARG A 42 -8.73 9.87 9.08
C ARG A 42 -7.83 9.08 10.01
N ALA A 43 -7.03 8.17 9.47
CA ALA A 43 -6.08 7.40 10.26
C ALA A 43 -5.01 8.30 10.88
N GLN A 44 -4.45 9.26 10.13
CA GLN A 44 -3.44 10.20 10.62
C GLN A 44 -3.97 11.14 11.69
N ARG A 45 -5.25 11.53 11.63
CA ARG A 45 -5.89 12.35 12.69
C ARG A 45 -6.03 11.61 14.01
N SER A 46 -6.31 10.30 13.96
CA SER A 46 -6.53 9.47 15.17
C SER A 46 -5.25 8.86 15.71
N LEU A 47 -4.36 8.44 14.81
CA LEU A 47 -3.11 7.74 15.09
C LEU A 47 -2.05 8.30 14.12
N PRO A 48 -1.32 9.36 14.50
CA PRO A 48 -0.34 10.02 13.64
C PRO A 48 0.72 9.06 13.09
N PHE A 49 1.14 9.27 11.86
CA PHE A 49 2.26 8.60 11.21
C PHE A 49 2.70 9.39 9.98
N LYS A 50 3.93 9.20 9.57
CA LYS A 50 4.50 9.85 8.38
C LYS A 50 4.59 8.85 7.24
N ILE A 51 4.14 9.25 6.04
CA ILE A 51 4.30 8.48 4.81
C ILE A 51 5.59 8.95 4.15
N GLU A 52 6.61 8.09 4.15
CA GLU A 52 7.91 8.36 3.54
C GLU A 52 7.84 8.13 2.03
N ALA A 53 7.30 7.00 1.60
CA ALA A 53 7.15 6.65 0.21
C ALA A 53 5.83 5.90 -0.05
N TRP A 54 5.37 5.96 -1.31
CA TRP A 54 4.11 5.36 -1.73
C TRP A 54 4.09 5.06 -3.22
N VAL A 55 3.51 3.92 -3.60
CA VAL A 55 3.05 3.63 -4.96
C VAL A 55 1.71 2.91 -4.89
N LEU A 56 0.76 3.33 -5.72
CA LEU A 56 -0.53 2.67 -5.88
C LEU A 56 -0.59 2.00 -7.24
N LEU A 57 -0.82 0.70 -7.26
CA LEU A 57 -0.95 -0.15 -8.43
C LEU A 57 -2.41 -0.62 -8.56
N PRO A 58 -2.82 -1.21 -9.68
CA PRO A 58 -4.22 -1.59 -9.88
C PRO A 58 -4.78 -2.51 -8.80
N ASP A 59 -4.01 -3.49 -8.32
CA ASP A 59 -4.44 -4.55 -7.41
C ASP A 59 -3.72 -4.56 -6.06
N HIS A 60 -2.71 -3.72 -5.87
CA HIS A 60 -1.96 -3.62 -4.62
C HIS A 60 -1.32 -2.24 -4.46
N LEU A 61 -0.76 -2.00 -3.28
CA LEU A 61 0.04 -0.82 -2.98
C LEU A 61 1.25 -1.19 -2.13
N HIS A 62 2.30 -0.42 -2.31
CA HIS A 62 3.45 -0.42 -1.41
C HIS A 62 3.62 0.93 -0.76
N CYS A 63 4.06 0.95 0.49
CA CYS A 63 4.40 2.21 1.16
C CYS A 63 5.42 2.01 2.27
N ILE A 64 6.12 3.08 2.62
CA ILE A 64 6.95 3.16 3.81
C ILE A 64 6.34 4.19 4.76
N TRP A 65 6.12 3.78 6.02
CA TRP A 65 5.63 4.64 7.09
C TRP A 65 6.62 4.69 8.25
N THR A 66 6.77 5.88 8.84
CA THR A 66 7.44 6.07 10.13
C THR A 66 6.39 6.36 11.19
N LEU A 67 6.43 5.61 12.29
CA LEU A 67 5.54 5.75 13.44
C LEU A 67 6.12 6.71 14.47
N PRO A 68 5.28 7.32 15.35
CA PRO A 68 5.76 8.06 16.52
C PRO A 68 6.63 7.20 17.44
N GLU A 69 7.54 7.84 18.19
CA GLU A 69 8.56 7.17 19.02
C GLU A 69 7.98 6.21 20.07
N ASP A 70 6.77 6.46 20.55
CA ASP A 70 6.07 5.67 21.56
C ASP A 70 5.04 4.68 20.99
N ASP A 71 4.92 4.58 19.67
CA ASP A 71 3.86 3.78 19.01
C ASP A 71 4.44 2.72 18.07
N ALA A 72 3.85 1.53 18.10
CA ALA A 72 4.12 0.40 17.20
C ALA A 72 2.84 -0.15 16.54
N ASN A 73 1.71 0.56 16.65
CA ASN A 73 0.41 0.03 16.24
C ASN A 73 0.03 0.38 14.80
N PHE A 74 0.84 -0.03 13.83
CA PHE A 74 0.50 0.11 12.40
C PHE A 74 -0.78 -0.65 12.01
N SER A 75 -1.10 -1.75 12.71
CA SER A 75 -2.28 -2.57 12.39
C SER A 75 -3.59 -1.81 12.60
N ALA A 76 -3.70 -0.98 13.63
CA ALA A 76 -4.89 -0.14 13.86
C ALA A 76 -5.07 0.90 12.74
N ARG A 77 -3.98 1.49 12.25
CA ARG A 77 -3.98 2.43 11.12
C ARG A 77 -4.51 1.77 9.85
N TRP A 78 -3.98 0.60 9.52
CA TRP A 78 -4.49 -0.18 8.38
C TRP A 78 -5.95 -0.58 8.55
N ALA A 79 -6.39 -0.91 9.76
CA ALA A 79 -7.80 -1.25 10.01
C ALA A 79 -8.72 -0.04 9.76
N ILE A 80 -8.33 1.18 10.17
CA ILE A 80 -9.08 2.41 9.89
C ILE A 80 -9.16 2.65 8.38
N ILE A 81 -8.02 2.61 7.68
CA ILE A 81 -7.94 2.87 6.24
C ILE A 81 -8.79 1.85 5.47
N LYS A 82 -8.54 0.55 5.67
CA LYS A 82 -9.24 -0.52 4.97
C LYS A 82 -10.75 -0.48 5.20
N ARG A 83 -11.18 -0.19 6.44
CA ARG A 83 -12.62 -0.07 6.78
C ARG A 83 -13.25 1.11 6.07
N HIS A 84 -12.59 2.26 6.04
CA HIS A 84 -13.10 3.46 5.39
C HIS A 84 -13.27 3.25 3.88
N VAL A 85 -12.24 2.77 3.20
CA VAL A 85 -12.29 2.43 1.77
C VAL A 85 -13.42 1.46 1.45
N SER A 86 -13.57 0.43 2.29
CA SER A 86 -14.61 -0.58 2.10
C SER A 86 -16.02 -0.03 2.29
N LYS A 87 -16.21 0.88 3.24
CA LYS A 87 -17.49 1.54 3.48
C LYS A 87 -17.86 2.42 2.29
N GLU A 88 -16.95 3.27 1.84
CA GLU A 88 -17.18 4.18 0.74
C GLU A 88 -17.46 3.45 -0.58
N ALA A 89 -16.69 2.41 -0.88
CA ALA A 89 -16.93 1.58 -2.06
C ALA A 89 -18.30 0.89 -2.01
N ASN A 90 -18.76 0.45 -0.85
CA ASN A 90 -20.10 -0.15 -0.69
C ASN A 90 -21.22 0.90 -0.81
N GLU A 91 -21.05 2.11 -0.30
CA GLU A 91 -22.04 3.19 -0.41
C GLU A 91 -22.27 3.58 -1.88
N ILE A 92 -21.17 3.71 -2.65
CA ILE A 92 -21.27 4.02 -4.08
C ILE A 92 -21.89 2.85 -4.86
N GLN A 93 -21.65 1.63 -4.45
CA GLN A 93 -22.28 0.44 -5.02
C GLN A 93 -23.79 0.38 -4.79
N LEU A 94 -24.25 0.71 -3.59
CA LEU A 94 -25.69 0.79 -3.30
C LEU A 94 -26.39 1.78 -4.22
N VAL A 95 -25.70 2.86 -4.62
CA VAL A 95 -26.22 3.86 -5.56
C VAL A 95 -26.15 3.39 -7.02
N ARG A 96 -25.16 2.57 -7.40
CA ARG A 96 -24.93 2.13 -8.79
C ARG A 96 -25.42 0.71 -9.10
N GLY A 97 -25.88 -0.06 -8.11
CA GLY A 97 -26.44 -1.40 -8.30
C GLY A 97 -25.44 -2.51 -8.68
N THR A 98 -24.13 -2.22 -8.71
CA THR A 98 -23.09 -3.18 -9.08
C THR A 98 -22.02 -3.30 -8.01
N HIS A 99 -21.66 -4.53 -7.60
CA HIS A 99 -20.57 -4.75 -6.62
C HIS A 99 -19.21 -4.46 -7.26
N PRO A 100 -18.32 -3.62 -6.65
CA PRO A 100 -17.03 -3.28 -7.25
C PRO A 100 -16.17 -4.49 -7.61
N THR A 101 -16.39 -5.60 -6.95
CA THR A 101 -15.61 -6.83 -7.10
C THR A 101 -16.34 -7.95 -7.80
N GLY A 102 -17.66 -7.85 -8.02
CA GLY A 102 -18.47 -8.96 -8.59
C GLY A 102 -18.45 -10.27 -7.77
N LEU A 103 -17.76 -10.29 -6.62
CA LEU A 103 -17.55 -11.48 -5.81
C LEU A 103 -18.57 -11.59 -4.67
N ALA A 104 -19.18 -12.76 -4.53
CA ALA A 104 -20.01 -13.09 -3.37
C ALA A 104 -19.15 -13.22 -2.10
N LEU A 105 -19.68 -12.73 -0.97
CA LEU A 105 -19.04 -12.93 0.34
C LEU A 105 -19.14 -14.40 0.75
N SER A 106 -18.00 -15.02 1.07
CA SER A 106 -18.02 -16.33 1.73
C SER A 106 -18.64 -16.23 3.14
N ASP A 107 -19.20 -17.32 3.64
CA ASP A 107 -19.83 -17.35 4.98
C ASP A 107 -18.85 -16.94 6.09
N SER A 108 -17.59 -17.31 5.97
CA SER A 108 -16.53 -16.91 6.90
C SER A 108 -16.33 -15.38 6.92
N ARG A 109 -16.35 -14.72 5.76
CA ARG A 109 -16.23 -13.25 5.64
C ARG A 109 -17.49 -12.57 6.18
N ARG A 110 -18.68 -13.11 5.85
CA ARG A 110 -19.96 -12.59 6.33
C ARG A 110 -20.04 -12.63 7.87
N LYS A 111 -19.69 -13.74 8.50
CA LYS A 111 -19.64 -13.88 9.96
C LYS A 111 -18.69 -12.88 10.64
N ARG A 112 -17.59 -12.50 9.98
CA ARG A 112 -16.58 -11.55 10.49
C ARG A 112 -16.80 -10.12 10.06
N LYS A 113 -17.89 -9.83 9.33
CA LYS A 113 -18.18 -8.50 8.76
C LYS A 113 -17.03 -7.97 7.88
N GLU A 114 -16.34 -8.87 7.16
CA GLU A 114 -15.25 -8.52 6.25
C GLU A 114 -15.81 -8.22 4.85
N THR A 115 -15.11 -7.33 4.12
CA THR A 115 -15.46 -6.99 2.75
C THR A 115 -14.71 -7.86 1.73
N THR A 116 -15.10 -7.77 0.46
CA THR A 116 -14.43 -8.46 -0.65
C THR A 116 -13.26 -7.68 -1.22
N ILE A 117 -13.01 -6.44 -0.76
CA ILE A 117 -12.02 -5.54 -1.36
C ILE A 117 -10.60 -5.95 -1.02
N TRP A 118 -10.32 -6.28 0.23
CA TRP A 118 -8.96 -6.50 0.72
C TRP A 118 -8.66 -7.94 1.05
N GLN A 119 -7.40 -8.34 0.86
CA GLN A 119 -6.86 -9.50 1.58
C GLN A 119 -6.86 -9.21 3.09
N ARG A 120 -7.08 -10.27 3.89
CA ARG A 120 -7.13 -10.14 5.36
C ARG A 120 -5.83 -9.63 5.93
N ARG A 121 -4.73 -10.22 5.49
CA ARG A 121 -3.38 -9.88 5.93
C ARG A 121 -2.78 -8.86 4.96
N PHE A 122 -1.83 -8.12 5.43
CA PHE A 122 -0.89 -7.36 4.66
C PHE A 122 0.50 -7.82 5.07
N TRP A 123 1.47 -7.64 4.21
CA TRP A 123 2.85 -7.93 4.51
C TRP A 123 3.52 -6.68 5.10
N GLU A 124 4.42 -6.86 6.08
CA GLU A 124 5.17 -5.79 6.69
C GLU A 124 6.63 -6.18 6.90
N HIS A 125 7.53 -5.23 6.73
CA HIS A 125 8.95 -5.36 7.00
C HIS A 125 9.43 -4.15 7.81
N LEU A 126 10.13 -4.40 8.93
CA LEU A 126 10.79 -3.35 9.71
C LEU A 126 12.06 -2.92 8.99
N ILE A 127 12.13 -1.68 8.59
CA ILE A 127 13.33 -1.07 7.99
C ILE A 127 14.42 -0.99 9.08
N ARG A 128 15.58 -1.57 8.81
CA ARG A 128 16.65 -1.75 9.79
C ARG A 128 17.71 -0.66 9.75
N ASP A 129 18.00 -0.16 8.55
CA ASP A 129 19.06 0.82 8.30
C ASP A 129 18.79 1.60 7.00
N GLU A 130 19.66 2.56 6.71
CA GLU A 130 19.56 3.40 5.51
C GLU A 130 19.65 2.60 4.21
N ALA A 131 20.48 1.57 4.15
CA ALA A 131 20.60 0.73 2.96
C ALA A 131 19.33 -0.08 2.72
N ASP A 132 18.70 -0.59 3.79
CA ASP A 132 17.41 -1.27 3.74
C ASP A 132 16.28 -0.31 3.30
N PHE A 133 16.30 0.92 3.85
CA PHE A 133 15.37 1.97 3.43
C PHE A 133 15.50 2.27 1.93
N ARG A 134 16.73 2.46 1.45
CA ARG A 134 17.01 2.77 0.04
C ARG A 134 16.51 1.67 -0.88
N ARG A 135 16.78 0.41 -0.58
CA ARG A 135 16.30 -0.74 -1.38
C ARG A 135 14.78 -0.78 -1.50
N HIS A 136 14.07 -0.57 -0.38
CA HIS A 136 12.61 -0.56 -0.39
C HIS A 136 12.04 0.67 -1.09
N LEU A 137 12.70 1.82 -0.98
CA LEU A 137 12.34 3.03 -1.69
C LEU A 137 12.47 2.85 -3.21
N ASP A 138 13.60 2.31 -3.67
CA ASP A 138 13.86 2.03 -5.08
C ASP A 138 12.86 0.99 -5.61
N TYR A 139 12.59 -0.05 -4.83
CA TYR A 139 11.58 -1.05 -5.17
C TYR A 139 10.18 -0.44 -5.34
N ILE A 140 9.73 0.44 -4.42
CA ILE A 140 8.45 1.15 -4.52
C ILE A 140 8.36 1.92 -5.83
N HIS A 141 9.38 2.69 -6.16
CA HIS A 141 9.34 3.57 -7.31
C HIS A 141 9.52 2.84 -8.64
N TRP A 142 10.25 1.72 -8.65
CA TRP A 142 10.41 0.89 -9.84
C TRP A 142 9.22 -0.05 -10.11
N ASN A 143 8.38 -0.26 -9.14
CA ASN A 143 7.30 -1.26 -9.18
C ASN A 143 6.37 -1.13 -10.40
N PRO A 144 5.94 0.07 -10.86
CA PRO A 144 5.15 0.22 -12.09
C PRO A 144 5.88 -0.26 -13.36
N VAL A 145 7.19 -0.08 -13.44
CA VAL A 145 8.03 -0.58 -14.54
C VAL A 145 8.18 -2.09 -14.43
N LYS A 146 8.45 -2.61 -13.22
CA LYS A 146 8.51 -4.05 -12.94
C LYS A 146 7.28 -4.81 -13.45
N HIS A 147 6.09 -4.23 -13.26
CA HIS A 147 4.82 -4.82 -13.69
C HIS A 147 4.45 -4.48 -15.14
N GLY A 148 5.28 -3.76 -15.88
CA GLY A 148 5.04 -3.41 -17.28
C GLY A 148 3.91 -2.41 -17.52
N TYR A 149 3.50 -1.67 -16.50
CA TYR A 149 2.48 -0.61 -16.67
C TYR A 149 3.02 0.60 -17.40
N VAL A 150 4.29 0.91 -17.23
CA VAL A 150 5.02 2.01 -17.87
C VAL A 150 6.45 1.58 -18.15
N THR A 151 7.15 2.31 -19.04
CA THR A 151 8.57 2.11 -19.33
C THR A 151 9.49 2.91 -18.42
N LEU A 152 9.03 4.05 -17.92
CA LEU A 152 9.76 4.91 -16.99
C LEU A 152 8.95 5.12 -15.71
N ALA A 153 9.61 5.12 -14.56
CA ALA A 153 8.95 5.38 -13.28
C ALA A 153 8.25 6.74 -13.23
N ALA A 154 8.77 7.73 -13.99
CA ALA A 154 8.21 9.06 -14.13
C ALA A 154 6.83 9.08 -14.79
N ASP A 155 6.49 8.08 -15.60
CA ASP A 155 5.21 8.01 -16.31
C ASP A 155 4.05 7.51 -15.44
N TRP A 156 4.35 7.05 -14.21
CA TRP A 156 3.33 6.56 -13.27
C TRP A 156 2.88 7.63 -12.28
N SER A 157 1.70 8.19 -12.49
CA SER A 157 1.17 9.31 -11.70
C SER A 157 0.84 8.97 -10.23
N PHE A 158 0.64 7.69 -9.90
CA PHE A 158 0.20 7.26 -8.57
C PHE A 158 1.38 6.84 -7.67
N SER A 159 2.46 7.61 -7.71
CA SER A 159 3.71 7.35 -6.99
C SER A 159 4.27 8.60 -6.34
N THR A 160 5.00 8.44 -5.26
CA THR A 160 5.83 9.50 -4.67
C THR A 160 7.12 9.75 -5.45
N PHE A 161 7.42 9.00 -6.50
CA PHE A 161 8.59 9.17 -7.35
C PHE A 161 8.82 10.63 -7.74
N HIS A 162 7.78 11.33 -8.19
CA HIS A 162 7.85 12.73 -8.62
C HIS A 162 8.38 13.68 -7.54
N ARG A 163 8.02 13.44 -6.27
CA ARG A 163 8.56 14.20 -5.13
C ARG A 163 10.06 13.98 -4.96
N PHE A 164 10.51 12.73 -5.09
CA PHE A 164 11.92 12.36 -4.96
C PHE A 164 12.75 12.84 -6.15
N ALA A 165 12.21 12.75 -7.37
CA ALA A 165 12.86 13.30 -8.58
C ALA A 165 13.00 14.84 -8.51
N LYS A 166 11.95 15.53 -8.03
CA LYS A 166 12.01 17.00 -7.81
C LYS A 166 13.08 17.39 -6.80
N ASN A 167 13.34 16.54 -5.80
CA ASN A 167 14.37 16.75 -4.77
C ASN A 167 15.76 16.26 -5.23
N GLY A 168 15.93 15.85 -6.48
CA GLY A 168 17.22 15.42 -7.03
C GLY A 168 17.70 14.02 -6.58
N ILE A 169 16.83 13.22 -5.97
CA ILE A 169 17.15 11.85 -5.53
C ILE A 169 17.17 10.91 -6.74
N TYR A 170 16.27 11.11 -7.70
CA TYR A 170 16.21 10.35 -8.95
C TYR A 170 16.34 11.25 -10.16
N GLN A 171 16.96 10.74 -11.22
CA GLN A 171 16.90 11.34 -12.56
C GLN A 171 15.52 11.06 -13.18
N LYS A 172 15.09 11.87 -14.16
CA LYS A 172 13.75 11.72 -14.76
C LYS A 172 13.56 10.43 -15.54
N ASP A 173 14.63 9.91 -16.11
CA ASP A 173 14.70 8.67 -16.89
C ASP A 173 15.01 7.42 -16.04
N TRP A 174 15.09 7.59 -14.71
CA TRP A 174 15.37 6.49 -13.81
C TRP A 174 14.33 5.36 -13.92
N GLY A 175 14.81 4.13 -13.89
CA GLY A 175 13.98 2.92 -13.91
C GLY A 175 13.73 2.32 -15.30
N GLY A 176 14.12 3.00 -16.40
CA GLY A 176 13.96 2.46 -17.75
C GLY A 176 14.88 1.28 -18.04
N ASP A 177 16.18 1.46 -17.84
CA ASP A 177 17.22 0.43 -18.08
C ASP A 177 17.88 -0.07 -16.77
N VAL A 178 17.41 0.41 -15.63
CA VAL A 178 18.01 0.07 -14.32
C VAL A 178 17.46 -1.27 -13.86
N VAL A 179 18.33 -2.26 -13.80
CA VAL A 179 18.06 -3.49 -13.02
C VAL A 179 18.12 -3.10 -11.55
N VAL A 180 16.96 -2.85 -10.95
CA VAL A 180 16.88 -2.71 -9.50
C VAL A 180 17.26 -4.07 -8.92
N ASP A 181 18.34 -4.10 -8.15
CA ASP A 181 18.78 -5.31 -7.46
C ASP A 181 17.65 -5.78 -6.54
N LYS A 182 16.99 -6.86 -6.96
CA LYS A 182 15.88 -7.43 -6.18
C LYS A 182 16.39 -8.10 -4.93
N GLY A 183 17.69 -8.51 -4.89
CA GLY A 183 18.18 -9.39 -3.86
C GLY A 183 17.24 -10.59 -3.62
N ASP A 184 17.53 -11.40 -2.62
CA ASP A 184 16.64 -12.47 -2.13
C ASP A 184 15.56 -11.93 -1.17
N PHE A 185 15.06 -10.69 -1.39
CA PHE A 185 14.08 -10.07 -0.50
C PHE A 185 12.65 -10.44 -0.90
N ASP A 186 11.89 -10.92 0.07
CA ASP A 186 10.43 -11.06 -0.04
C ASP A 186 9.78 -9.69 0.21
N TYR A 187 9.10 -9.13 -0.79
CA TYR A 187 8.34 -7.89 -0.70
C TYR A 187 6.83 -8.14 -0.51
N GLY A 188 6.44 -9.39 -0.31
CA GLY A 188 5.06 -9.78 -0.02
C GLY A 188 4.10 -9.69 -1.22
N GLU A 189 4.58 -9.92 -2.42
CA GLU A 189 3.77 -9.97 -3.66
C GLU A 189 3.30 -11.37 -4.04
#